data_9e22b16894b97e9bef74d0d81e36d268
#
_entry.id   9e22b16894b97e9bef74d0d81e36d268
#
_cell.length_a   1.000
_cell.length_b   1.000
_cell.length_c   1.000
_cell.angle_alpha   90.00
_cell.angle_beta   90.00
_cell.angle_gamma   90.00
#
_symmetry.space_group_name_H-M   'P 1'
#
loop_
_entity.id
_entity.type
_entity.pdbx_description
1 polymer ?
#
loop_
_entity_poly.entity_id
_entity_poly.type
_entity_poly.pdbx_seq_one_letter_code
_entity_poly.pdbx_strand_id
1 'polypeptide(L)'
;QVQLQQSGPGLVKPSQTLSLTCAISGDSVSSNSATWNWIRQSPSRGLEWLGRTYYRSKWYDDYAVSVKSRITINPDTSKNHLSLHLNSVTPEDTAVYYCAGGGLVGAPDGFDVWGQGTMVTVSSGGGGSGGGGSGGGGSGGGGSQSVLTQPPSASGTPGQRVTISCSGSSSNIGSDPVNWYQQLPGTAPKLLIYSNNQRPSGVPDRFSGSKSGTSASLAISGLQSEDEADYYCSAWDDSLNGYVFGTGTKVTVL
;
A
#
# COMPACT_ATOMS: atom_id res chain seq x y z
N GLN A 1 -3.90 -14.33 13.59
CA GLN A 1 -5.13 -14.86 13.05
C GLN A 1 -6.09 -13.78 12.59
N VAL A 2 -5.61 -12.58 12.43
CA VAL A 2 -6.42 -11.52 11.88
C VAL A 2 -6.58 -11.76 10.39
N GLN A 3 -7.81 -11.64 9.90
CA GLN A 3 -8.11 -11.75 8.49
C GLN A 3 -9.01 -10.59 8.07
N LEU A 4 -8.81 -10.14 6.84
CA LEU A 4 -9.56 -9.04 6.25
C LEU A 4 -10.22 -9.55 4.97
N GLN A 5 -11.55 -9.45 4.89
CA GLN A 5 -12.32 -9.91 3.74
C GLN A 5 -13.05 -8.74 3.11
N GLN A 6 -12.72 -8.42 1.89
CA GLN A 6 -13.27 -7.27 1.18
C GLN A 6 -14.48 -7.65 0.36
N SER A 7 -15.39 -6.68 0.19
CA SER A 7 -16.55 -6.80 -0.68
C SER A 7 -16.93 -5.43 -1.22
N GLY A 8 -17.66 -5.42 -2.32
CA GLY A 8 -18.16 -4.21 -2.93
C GLY A 8 -18.15 -4.31 -4.45
N PRO A 9 -18.84 -3.40 -5.11
CA PRO A 9 -18.95 -3.44 -6.57
C PRO A 9 -17.62 -3.17 -7.25
N GLY A 10 -17.33 -3.95 -8.28
CA GLY A 10 -16.13 -3.78 -9.09
C GLY A 10 -16.30 -2.81 -10.26
N LEU A 11 -17.49 -2.31 -10.49
CA LEU A 11 -17.75 -1.40 -11.59
C LEU A 11 -18.53 -0.19 -11.06
N VAL A 12 -18.02 1.00 -11.34
CA VAL A 12 -18.61 2.27 -10.90
C VAL A 12 -18.60 3.22 -12.07
N LYS A 13 -19.69 4.00 -12.22
CA LYS A 13 -19.76 5.00 -13.27
C LYS A 13 -19.08 6.29 -12.83
N PRO A 14 -18.51 7.05 -13.76
CA PRO A 14 -17.94 8.36 -13.43
C PRO A 14 -18.94 9.25 -12.68
N SER A 15 -18.42 10.06 -11.78
CA SER A 15 -19.14 10.97 -10.91
C SER A 15 -19.89 10.29 -9.76
N GLN A 16 -20.01 8.98 -9.76
CA GLN A 16 -20.65 8.27 -8.67
C GLN A 16 -19.68 8.03 -7.51
N THR A 17 -20.18 7.39 -6.47
CA THR A 17 -19.39 7.08 -5.27
C THR A 17 -18.97 5.62 -5.31
N LEU A 18 -17.67 5.40 -5.15
CA LEU A 18 -17.11 4.06 -4.96
C LEU A 18 -17.26 3.69 -3.49
N SER A 19 -17.83 2.53 -3.21
CA SER A 19 -18.06 2.07 -1.84
C SER A 19 -17.56 0.66 -1.70
N LEU A 20 -16.66 0.43 -0.75
CA LEU A 20 -16.10 -0.87 -0.44
C LEU A 20 -16.19 -1.13 1.06
N THR A 21 -16.25 -2.39 1.43
CA THR A 21 -16.31 -2.81 2.82
C THR A 21 -15.23 -3.85 3.08
N CYS A 22 -14.66 -3.79 4.26
CA CYS A 22 -13.65 -4.73 4.74
C CYS A 22 -14.17 -5.33 6.04
N ALA A 23 -14.42 -6.63 6.05
CA ALA A 23 -14.83 -7.35 7.23
C ALA A 23 -13.59 -7.83 7.98
N ILE A 24 -13.48 -7.47 9.25
CA ILE A 24 -12.33 -7.77 10.08
C ILE A 24 -12.68 -8.92 11.01
N SER A 25 -11.82 -9.94 11.07
CA SER A 25 -11.97 -11.04 12.02
C SER A 25 -10.65 -11.26 12.74
N GLY A 26 -10.72 -11.73 13.97
CA GLY A 26 -9.54 -12.03 14.78
C GLY A 26 -9.01 -10.87 15.60
N ASP A 27 -9.57 -9.69 15.44
CA ASP A 27 -9.26 -8.51 16.25
C ASP A 27 -10.41 -7.53 16.12
N SER A 28 -10.45 -6.55 17.01
CA SER A 28 -11.49 -5.53 17.01
C SER A 28 -11.06 -4.31 16.21
N VAL A 29 -11.99 -3.76 15.43
CA VAL A 29 -11.72 -2.50 14.72
C VAL A 29 -11.43 -1.36 15.70
N SER A 30 -11.88 -1.46 16.94
CA SER A 30 -11.57 -0.46 17.98
C SER A 30 -10.37 -0.82 18.84
N SER A 31 -9.52 -1.74 18.42
CA SER A 31 -8.31 -2.11 19.13
C SER A 31 -7.40 -0.90 19.33
N ASN A 32 -6.87 -0.74 20.54
CA ASN A 32 -6.04 0.42 20.88
C ASN A 32 -4.67 0.40 20.23
N SER A 33 -4.26 -0.70 19.65
CA SER A 33 -2.93 -0.82 19.03
C SER A 33 -3.00 -0.86 17.50
N ALA A 34 -4.18 -1.03 16.94
CA ALA A 34 -4.32 -1.24 15.49
C ALA A 34 -4.56 0.07 14.76
N THR A 35 -4.18 0.10 13.50
CA THR A 35 -4.62 1.10 12.53
C THR A 35 -5.27 0.38 11.35
N TRP A 36 -6.26 1.02 10.74
CA TRP A 36 -7.01 0.42 9.64
C TRP A 36 -6.94 1.34 8.43
N ASN A 37 -6.42 0.81 7.33
CA ASN A 37 -5.98 1.60 6.17
C ASN A 37 -6.67 1.13 4.91
N TRP A 38 -6.80 2.05 3.94
CA TRP A 38 -7.12 1.71 2.56
C TRP A 38 -5.98 2.17 1.67
N ILE A 39 -5.59 1.28 0.75
CA ILE A 39 -4.46 1.47 -0.16
C ILE A 39 -4.94 1.02 -1.52
N ARG A 40 -4.52 1.69 -2.58
CA ARG A 40 -4.85 1.25 -3.94
C ARG A 40 -3.60 1.09 -4.78
N GLN A 41 -3.73 0.32 -5.83
CA GLN A 41 -2.63 0.05 -6.74
C GLN A 41 -3.11 0.07 -8.17
N SER A 42 -2.43 0.83 -9.00
CA SER A 42 -2.69 0.89 -10.43
C SER A 42 -1.36 0.86 -11.20
N PRO A 43 -1.37 0.39 -12.46
CA PRO A 43 -0.11 0.38 -13.22
C PRO A 43 0.49 1.76 -13.40
N SER A 44 -0.34 2.78 -13.51
CA SER A 44 0.15 4.14 -13.77
C SER A 44 0.71 4.82 -12.55
N ARG A 45 0.23 4.50 -11.36
CA ARG A 45 0.63 5.23 -10.15
C ARG A 45 1.27 4.36 -9.09
N GLY A 46 1.29 3.04 -9.27
CA GLY A 46 1.82 2.12 -8.27
C GLY A 46 0.96 2.07 -7.03
N LEU A 47 1.59 1.81 -5.89
CA LEU A 47 0.90 1.77 -4.61
C LEU A 47 0.67 3.17 -4.07
N GLU A 48 -0.53 3.42 -3.58
CA GLU A 48 -0.94 4.73 -3.09
C GLU A 48 -1.78 4.54 -1.83
N TRP A 49 -1.30 5.04 -0.70
CA TRP A 49 -2.07 5.03 0.54
C TRP A 49 -3.15 6.11 0.48
N LEU A 50 -4.38 5.75 0.84
CA LEU A 50 -5.52 6.65 0.74
C LEU A 50 -5.89 7.28 2.08
N GLY A 51 -5.79 6.52 3.17
CA GLY A 51 -6.13 7.02 4.48
C GLY A 51 -6.25 5.91 5.49
N ARG A 52 -6.51 6.32 6.73
CA ARG A 52 -6.65 5.39 7.85
C ARG A 52 -7.60 5.92 8.90
N THR A 53 -8.13 5.01 9.72
CA THR A 53 -8.82 5.35 10.95
C THR A 53 -8.31 4.43 12.05
N TYR A 54 -8.35 4.91 13.30
CA TYR A 54 -7.90 4.13 14.45
C TYR A 54 -8.47 4.71 15.73
N TYR A 55 -8.56 3.87 16.75
CA TYR A 55 -9.16 4.24 18.04
C TYR A 55 -8.09 4.33 19.13
N ARG A 56 -8.02 5.48 19.82
CA ARG A 56 -7.13 5.72 20.97
C ARG A 56 -7.89 6.63 21.94
N SER A 57 -8.81 6.06 22.71
CA SER A 57 -9.76 6.79 23.54
C SER A 57 -10.83 7.52 22.75
N LYS A 58 -10.56 7.87 21.52
CA LYS A 58 -11.53 8.39 20.55
C LYS A 58 -11.04 7.98 19.16
N TRP A 59 -11.87 8.22 18.14
CA TRP A 59 -11.51 7.90 16.77
C TRP A 59 -10.68 9.01 16.16
N TYR A 60 -9.64 8.61 15.46
CA TYR A 60 -8.77 9.49 14.67
C TYR A 60 -8.77 9.01 13.24
N ASP A 61 -8.53 9.92 12.31
CA ASP A 61 -8.35 9.58 10.91
C ASP A 61 -7.32 10.50 10.27
N ASP A 62 -6.70 9.99 9.21
CA ASP A 62 -5.78 10.73 8.35
C ASP A 62 -6.09 10.34 6.92
N TYR A 63 -6.00 11.30 6.01
CA TYR A 63 -6.29 11.06 4.60
C TYR A 63 -5.19 11.64 3.74
N ALA A 64 -4.88 10.93 2.64
CA ALA A 64 -3.91 11.41 1.67
C ALA A 64 -4.39 12.69 1.02
N VAL A 65 -3.46 13.61 0.78
CA VAL A 65 -3.77 14.90 0.17
C VAL A 65 -4.51 14.72 -1.16
N SER A 66 -4.12 13.71 -1.93
CA SER A 66 -4.67 13.49 -3.27
C SER A 66 -6.17 13.19 -3.28
N VAL A 67 -6.71 12.66 -2.20
CA VAL A 67 -8.13 12.24 -2.16
C VAL A 67 -8.89 12.87 -1.00
N LYS A 68 -8.25 13.71 -0.21
CA LYS A 68 -8.80 14.19 1.06
C LYS A 68 -10.19 14.81 0.91
N SER A 69 -10.44 15.54 -0.17
CA SER A 69 -11.71 16.21 -0.38
C SER A 69 -12.84 15.25 -0.79
N ARG A 70 -12.53 14.00 -1.15
CA ARG A 70 -13.51 13.07 -1.72
C ARG A 70 -13.67 11.78 -0.94
N ILE A 71 -12.86 11.55 0.09
CA ILE A 71 -12.76 10.25 0.74
C ILE A 71 -13.35 10.28 2.14
N THR A 72 -13.96 9.16 2.54
CA THR A 72 -14.36 8.91 3.91
C THR A 72 -14.05 7.45 4.25
N ILE A 73 -13.42 7.23 5.38
CA ILE A 73 -13.15 5.90 5.92
C ILE A 73 -13.88 5.81 7.25
N ASN A 74 -14.81 4.86 7.36
CA ASN A 74 -15.63 4.73 8.55
C ASN A 74 -15.50 3.35 9.17
N PRO A 75 -15.27 3.29 10.49
CA PRO A 75 -15.37 2.03 11.21
C PRO A 75 -16.84 1.76 11.55
N ASP A 76 -17.21 0.50 11.56
CA ASP A 76 -18.50 0.04 12.04
C ASP A 76 -18.23 -0.96 13.17
N THR A 77 -18.37 -0.49 14.42
CA THR A 77 -18.03 -1.32 15.57
C THR A 77 -19.00 -2.46 15.77
N SER A 78 -20.26 -2.28 15.37
CA SER A 78 -21.27 -3.33 15.57
C SER A 78 -21.04 -4.53 14.65
N LYS A 79 -20.54 -4.28 13.44
CA LYS A 79 -20.25 -5.36 12.48
C LYS A 79 -18.80 -5.71 12.42
N ASN A 80 -17.94 -4.93 13.05
CA ASN A 80 -16.48 -5.06 12.97
C ASN A 80 -15.98 -4.91 11.52
N HIS A 81 -16.48 -3.90 10.86
CA HIS A 81 -16.17 -3.58 9.47
C HIS A 81 -15.45 -2.25 9.35
N LEU A 82 -14.77 -2.10 8.24
CA LEU A 82 -14.19 -0.83 7.81
C LEU A 82 -14.72 -0.54 6.42
N SER A 83 -15.24 0.67 6.20
CA SER A 83 -15.75 1.05 4.88
C SER A 83 -14.95 2.16 4.27
N LEU A 84 -14.92 2.19 2.95
CA LEU A 84 -14.33 3.24 2.14
C LEU A 84 -15.42 3.82 1.24
N HIS A 85 -15.50 5.15 1.23
CA HIS A 85 -16.33 5.88 0.29
C HIS A 85 -15.45 6.91 -0.43
N LEU A 86 -15.43 6.83 -1.74
CA LEU A 86 -14.69 7.78 -2.59
C LEU A 86 -15.69 8.39 -3.55
N ASN A 87 -15.90 9.71 -3.39
CA ASN A 87 -16.91 10.43 -4.16
C ASN A 87 -16.37 10.91 -5.51
N SER A 88 -17.29 11.20 -6.44
CA SER A 88 -16.97 11.86 -7.69
C SER A 88 -15.84 11.17 -8.44
N VAL A 89 -15.95 9.87 -8.59
CA VAL A 89 -14.87 9.10 -9.21
C VAL A 89 -14.73 9.42 -10.70
N THR A 90 -13.50 9.26 -11.17
CA THR A 90 -13.16 9.37 -12.59
C THR A 90 -12.42 8.10 -13.01
N PRO A 91 -12.19 7.89 -14.31
CA PRO A 91 -11.40 6.73 -14.74
C PRO A 91 -10.03 6.62 -14.09
N GLU A 92 -9.48 7.72 -13.60
CA GLU A 92 -8.20 7.69 -12.90
C GLU A 92 -8.28 6.99 -11.54
N ASP A 93 -9.47 6.78 -11.02
CA ASP A 93 -9.64 6.03 -9.77
C ASP A 93 -9.70 4.51 -10.00
N THR A 94 -9.61 4.07 -11.24
CA THR A 94 -9.53 2.65 -11.57
C THR A 94 -8.26 2.06 -10.97
N ALA A 95 -8.42 1.04 -10.14
CA ALA A 95 -7.30 0.45 -9.41
C ALA A 95 -7.76 -0.81 -8.68
N VAL A 96 -6.81 -1.58 -8.16
CA VAL A 96 -7.10 -2.58 -7.14
C VAL A 96 -7.04 -1.87 -5.79
N TYR A 97 -8.09 -2.03 -5.01
CA TYR A 97 -8.20 -1.42 -3.68
C TYR A 97 -8.00 -2.49 -2.62
N TYR A 98 -7.15 -2.19 -1.63
CA TYR A 98 -6.86 -3.09 -0.51
C TYR A 98 -7.20 -2.39 0.80
N CYS A 99 -7.82 -3.12 1.72
CA CYS A 99 -7.78 -2.70 3.12
C CYS A 99 -6.58 -3.39 3.78
N ALA A 100 -6.00 -2.74 4.76
CA ALA A 100 -4.83 -3.28 5.46
C ALA A 100 -4.80 -2.81 6.89
N GLY A 101 -4.44 -3.72 7.79
CA GLY A 101 -4.31 -3.40 9.20
C GLY A 101 -2.84 -3.27 9.59
N GLY A 102 -2.56 -2.31 10.45
CA GLY A 102 -1.24 -2.12 11.02
C GLY A 102 -1.25 -2.30 12.52
N GLY A 103 -0.08 -2.57 13.08
CA GLY A 103 0.05 -2.72 14.53
C GLY A 103 -0.53 -4.00 15.09
N LEU A 104 -0.83 -4.98 14.25
CA LEU A 104 -1.52 -6.21 14.68
C LEU A 104 -0.55 -7.29 15.14
N VAL A 105 0.66 -7.29 14.60
CA VAL A 105 1.68 -8.28 14.96
C VAL A 105 2.97 -7.61 15.45
N GLY A 106 2.84 -6.41 16.01
CA GLY A 106 3.97 -5.72 16.61
C GLY A 106 4.75 -4.82 15.66
N ALA A 107 4.23 -4.54 14.48
CA ALA A 107 4.87 -3.65 13.52
C ALA A 107 4.13 -2.29 13.54
N PRO A 108 4.58 -1.33 14.34
CA PRO A 108 3.78 -0.11 14.60
C PRO A 108 3.51 0.72 13.35
N ASP A 109 4.39 0.70 12.36
CA ASP A 109 4.22 1.49 11.15
C ASP A 109 4.03 0.64 9.90
N GLY A 110 3.88 -0.66 10.04
CA GLY A 110 3.75 -1.56 8.90
C GLY A 110 2.30 -1.92 8.64
N PHE A 111 2.01 -2.27 7.40
CA PHE A 111 0.72 -2.87 7.03
C PHE A 111 0.91 -4.38 7.09
N ASP A 112 0.58 -4.97 8.24
CA ASP A 112 0.95 -6.35 8.53
C ASP A 112 -0.11 -7.39 8.17
N VAL A 113 -1.34 -6.98 7.89
CA VAL A 113 -2.39 -7.87 7.38
C VAL A 113 -3.12 -7.14 6.26
N TRP A 114 -3.30 -7.81 5.12
CA TRP A 114 -3.93 -7.22 3.95
C TRP A 114 -5.18 -8.00 3.56
N GLY A 115 -6.20 -7.29 3.05
CA GLY A 115 -7.32 -7.92 2.39
C GLY A 115 -6.90 -8.51 1.04
N GLN A 116 -7.82 -9.23 0.41
CA GLN A 116 -7.50 -9.92 -0.86
C GLN A 116 -7.42 -8.97 -2.05
N GLY A 117 -7.88 -7.73 -1.91
CA GLY A 117 -7.94 -6.77 -3.00
C GLY A 117 -9.28 -6.83 -3.73
N THR A 118 -9.73 -5.68 -4.20
CA THR A 118 -10.93 -5.56 -5.02
C THR A 118 -10.58 -4.73 -6.25
N MET A 119 -10.67 -5.31 -7.43
CA MET A 119 -10.50 -4.54 -8.66
C MET A 119 -11.72 -3.66 -8.86
N VAL A 120 -11.50 -2.35 -8.99
CA VAL A 120 -12.56 -1.41 -9.29
C VAL A 120 -12.25 -0.71 -10.59
N THR A 121 -13.18 -0.78 -11.54
CA THR A 121 -13.09 -0.09 -12.82
C THR A 121 -14.11 1.03 -12.84
N VAL A 122 -13.66 2.22 -13.14
CA VAL A 122 -14.52 3.38 -13.33
C VAL A 122 -14.69 3.59 -14.84
N SER A 123 -15.89 3.32 -15.35
CA SER A 123 -16.19 3.38 -16.77
C SER A 123 -17.62 3.82 -16.97
N SER A 124 -17.85 4.55 -18.03
CA SER A 124 -19.22 4.99 -18.35
C SER A 124 -20.13 3.81 -18.72
N GLY A 125 -19.64 2.61 -18.70
CA GLY A 125 -20.47 1.46 -18.88
C GLY A 125 -20.67 1.17 -20.34
N GLY A 126 -21.49 0.39 -20.60
CA GLY A 126 -21.85 0.09 -21.91
C GLY A 126 -20.76 -0.09 -22.85
N GLY A 127 -20.65 -0.69 -23.61
CA GLY A 127 -19.82 -0.71 -24.69
C GLY A 127 -18.48 -1.15 -24.57
N GLY A 128 -18.09 -1.32 -23.60
CA GLY A 128 -16.79 -1.80 -23.53
C GLY A 128 -15.74 -1.02 -24.14
N SER A 129 -15.97 -0.04 -24.59
CA SER A 129 -14.94 0.60 -25.20
C SER A 129 -14.02 1.05 -24.22
N GLY A 130 -14.40 1.06 -23.14
CA GLY A 130 -13.54 1.54 -22.21
C GLY A 130 -12.20 1.64 -22.57
N GLY A 131 -11.90 1.04 -23.12
CA GLY A 131 -10.58 1.04 -23.39
C GLY A 131 -10.01 2.28 -23.06
N GLY A 132 -10.56 3.04 -23.25
CA GLY A 132 -10.02 4.13 -23.02
C GLY A 132 -8.72 4.25 -22.77
N GLY A 133 -8.23 3.61 -22.55
CA GLY A 133 -6.91 3.67 -22.37
C GLY A 133 -6.44 5.00 -22.27
N SER A 134 -7.04 5.73 -22.71
CA SER A 134 -6.69 6.98 -22.64
C SER A 134 -6.06 7.35 -21.41
N GLY A 135 -6.36 6.80 -20.49
CA GLY A 135 -5.85 7.22 -19.33
C GLY A 135 -4.57 7.90 -19.42
N GLY A 136 -3.99 7.73 -20.32
CA GLY A 136 -2.74 8.30 -20.37
C GLY A 136 -2.67 9.66 -19.84
N GLY A 137 -3.55 10.35 -19.99
CA GLY A 137 -3.34 11.65 -19.64
C GLY A 137 -3.11 11.91 -18.24
N GLY A 138 -3.59 11.20 -17.46
CA GLY A 138 -3.57 11.56 -16.16
C GLY A 138 -2.39 12.05 -15.54
N SER A 139 -1.46 12.05 -16.09
CA SER A 139 -0.33 12.44 -15.47
C SER A 139 -0.47 13.62 -14.64
N GLY A 140 -1.17 14.44 -14.96
CA GLY A 140 -1.04 15.64 -14.31
C GLY A 140 -1.20 15.63 -12.87
N GLY A 141 -2.15 15.07 -12.45
CA GLY A 141 -2.46 15.32 -11.10
C GLY A 141 -1.50 14.91 -10.09
N GLY A 142 -0.94 13.84 -10.25
CA GLY A 142 -0.19 13.32 -9.17
C GLY A 142 1.17 13.88 -9.01
N GLY A 143 1.53 14.70 -9.84
CA GLY A 143 2.90 15.07 -9.87
C GLY A 143 3.47 15.73 -8.66
N SER A 144 2.65 16.27 -7.84
CA SER A 144 3.21 17.02 -6.74
C SER A 144 3.54 16.18 -5.53
N GLN A 145 3.15 14.96 -5.50
CA GLN A 145 3.37 14.20 -4.29
C GLN A 145 4.76 13.60 -4.25
N SER A 146 5.31 13.57 -3.05
CA SER A 146 6.57 12.89 -2.84
C SER A 146 6.38 11.41 -3.09
N VAL A 147 7.33 10.81 -3.74
CA VAL A 147 7.44 9.37 -3.85
C VAL A 147 8.85 8.99 -3.49
N LEU A 148 9.02 7.77 -3.03
CA LEU A 148 10.35 7.25 -2.78
C LEU A 148 10.86 6.64 -4.07
N THR A 149 12.12 6.89 -4.39
CA THR A 149 12.69 6.47 -5.66
C THR A 149 13.43 5.16 -5.51
N GLN A 150 13.06 4.19 -6.31
CA GLN A 150 13.70 2.89 -6.38
C GLN A 150 14.16 2.60 -7.81
N PRO A 151 15.21 1.80 -8.00
CA PRO A 151 15.53 1.34 -9.35
C PRO A 151 14.39 0.48 -9.89
N PRO A 152 14.06 0.58 -11.18
CA PRO A 152 12.91 -0.15 -11.71
C PRO A 152 13.10 -1.66 -11.69
N SER A 153 14.34 -2.14 -11.77
CA SER A 153 14.58 -3.57 -11.80
C SER A 153 15.94 -3.90 -11.18
N ALA A 154 16.06 -5.13 -10.74
CA ALA A 154 17.31 -5.70 -10.28
C ALA A 154 17.28 -7.19 -10.61
N SER A 155 18.42 -7.78 -10.87
CA SER A 155 18.48 -9.19 -11.23
C SER A 155 19.71 -9.85 -10.63
N GLY A 156 19.63 -11.15 -10.48
CA GLY A 156 20.75 -11.96 -10.02
C GLY A 156 20.51 -13.42 -10.33
N THR A 157 21.56 -14.21 -10.20
CA THR A 157 21.44 -15.66 -10.31
C THR A 157 21.24 -16.28 -8.93
N PRO A 158 20.72 -17.52 -8.86
CA PRO A 158 20.52 -18.16 -7.57
C PRO A 158 21.81 -18.16 -6.72
N GLY A 159 21.64 -17.85 -5.44
CA GLY A 159 22.74 -17.79 -4.49
C GLY A 159 23.41 -16.43 -4.39
N GLN A 160 23.18 -15.54 -5.32
CA GLN A 160 23.78 -14.21 -5.28
C GLN A 160 23.06 -13.30 -4.27
N ARG A 161 23.65 -12.14 -4.03
CA ARG A 161 23.08 -11.08 -3.20
C ARG A 161 22.61 -9.94 -4.10
N VAL A 162 21.37 -9.52 -3.91
CA VAL A 162 20.79 -8.40 -4.62
C VAL A 162 20.45 -7.31 -3.61
N THR A 163 20.72 -6.07 -3.97
CA THR A 163 20.46 -4.91 -3.11
C THR A 163 19.53 -3.95 -3.84
N ILE A 164 18.52 -3.48 -3.16
CA ILE A 164 17.54 -2.54 -3.70
C ILE A 164 17.60 -1.26 -2.87
N SER A 165 17.84 -0.13 -3.53
CA SER A 165 17.90 1.16 -2.86
C SER A 165 16.53 1.85 -2.86
N CYS A 166 16.33 2.73 -1.89
CA CYS A 166 15.12 3.52 -1.75
C CYS A 166 15.56 4.91 -1.30
N SER A 167 15.33 5.90 -2.14
CA SER A 167 15.79 7.25 -1.89
C SER A 167 14.61 8.16 -1.59
N GLY A 168 14.66 8.85 -0.48
CA GLY A 168 13.61 9.76 -0.05
C GLY A 168 14.15 11.14 0.29
N SER A 169 13.53 11.75 1.30
CA SER A 169 13.86 13.10 1.72
C SER A 169 13.85 13.18 3.25
N SER A 170 14.16 14.37 3.78
CA SER A 170 14.18 14.59 5.20
C SER A 170 12.81 14.44 5.85
N SER A 171 11.72 14.66 5.11
CA SER A 171 10.38 14.59 5.69
C SER A 171 9.82 13.15 5.75
N ASN A 172 10.42 12.22 5.07
CA ASN A 172 9.98 10.81 5.11
C ASN A 172 11.09 9.91 5.66
N ILE A 173 11.96 9.39 4.83
CA ILE A 173 13.01 8.45 5.30
C ILE A 173 13.92 9.11 6.34
N GLY A 174 14.21 10.40 6.19
CA GLY A 174 15.08 11.10 7.14
C GLY A 174 14.48 11.27 8.52
N SER A 175 13.16 11.13 8.67
CA SER A 175 12.47 11.37 9.94
C SER A 175 11.73 10.15 10.49
N ASP A 176 11.38 9.19 9.65
CA ASP A 176 10.46 8.13 10.01
C ASP A 176 11.00 6.76 9.60
N PRO A 177 10.53 5.68 10.25
CA PRO A 177 10.98 4.34 9.93
C PRO A 177 10.59 3.93 8.51
N VAL A 178 11.41 3.06 7.92
CA VAL A 178 11.18 2.51 6.60
C VAL A 178 10.67 1.09 6.71
N ASN A 179 9.67 0.77 5.90
CA ASN A 179 9.12 -0.58 5.80
C ASN A 179 9.30 -1.06 4.35
N TRP A 180 9.39 -2.36 4.19
CA TRP A 180 9.54 -2.99 2.88
C TRP A 180 8.45 -4.03 2.69
N TYR A 181 7.92 -4.10 1.48
CA TYR A 181 6.87 -5.04 1.10
C TYR A 181 7.30 -5.86 -0.10
N GLN A 182 6.94 -7.13 -0.11
CA GLN A 182 7.13 -8.02 -1.23
C GLN A 182 5.77 -8.32 -1.83
N GLN A 183 5.66 -8.24 -3.16
CA GLN A 183 4.42 -8.58 -3.85
C GLN A 183 4.70 -9.60 -4.95
N LEU A 184 4.20 -10.80 -4.73
CA LEU A 184 4.21 -11.84 -5.76
C LEU A 184 3.12 -11.53 -6.79
N PRO A 185 3.28 -11.95 -8.05
CA PRO A 185 2.28 -11.66 -9.07
C PRO A 185 0.89 -12.11 -8.66
N GLY A 186 -0.09 -11.23 -8.82
CA GLY A 186 -1.48 -11.56 -8.54
C GLY A 186 -1.87 -11.63 -7.07
N THR A 187 -1.02 -11.20 -6.17
CA THR A 187 -1.31 -11.24 -4.73
C THR A 187 -1.19 -9.85 -4.11
N ALA A 188 -1.74 -9.70 -2.91
CA ALA A 188 -1.54 -8.48 -2.13
C ALA A 188 -0.08 -8.37 -1.68
N PRO A 189 0.40 -7.15 -1.45
CA PRO A 189 1.71 -6.99 -0.83
C PRO A 189 1.78 -7.65 0.54
N LYS A 190 2.98 -8.05 0.94
CA LYS A 190 3.25 -8.70 2.21
C LYS A 190 4.37 -7.92 2.92
N LEU A 191 4.19 -7.66 4.20
CA LEU A 191 5.22 -6.98 4.99
C LEU A 191 6.46 -7.85 5.11
N LEU A 192 7.60 -7.31 4.69
CA LEU A 192 8.87 -8.02 4.66
C LEU A 192 9.82 -7.52 5.75
N ILE A 193 9.91 -6.20 5.90
CA ILE A 193 10.77 -5.52 6.88
C ILE A 193 9.97 -4.36 7.48
N TYR A 194 10.04 -4.17 8.79
CA TYR A 194 9.46 -3.00 9.44
C TYR A 194 10.50 -2.34 10.34
N SER A 195 10.27 -1.09 10.70
CA SER A 195 11.16 -0.31 11.57
C SER A 195 12.61 -0.38 11.10
N ASN A 196 12.81 -0.20 9.82
CA ASN A 196 14.11 -0.17 9.11
C ASN A 196 14.76 -1.54 8.90
N ASN A 197 14.75 -2.41 9.91
CA ASN A 197 15.54 -3.64 9.84
C ASN A 197 14.94 -4.83 10.59
N GLN A 198 13.69 -4.77 10.99
CA GLN A 198 13.05 -5.85 11.73
C GLN A 198 12.27 -6.76 10.79
N ARG A 199 12.35 -8.06 11.00
CA ARG A 199 11.60 -9.03 10.20
C ARG A 199 10.40 -9.54 10.99
N PRO A 200 9.20 -9.54 10.37
CA PRO A 200 8.06 -10.23 10.98
C PRO A 200 8.33 -11.74 11.08
N SER A 201 7.59 -12.40 11.96
CA SER A 201 7.69 -13.85 12.06
C SER A 201 7.44 -14.49 10.70
N GLY A 202 8.26 -15.44 10.32
CA GLY A 202 8.13 -16.14 9.05
C GLY A 202 8.96 -15.57 7.91
N VAL A 203 9.55 -14.41 8.06
CA VAL A 203 10.44 -13.86 7.04
C VAL A 203 11.86 -14.34 7.32
N PRO A 204 12.51 -15.02 6.35
CA PRO A 204 13.85 -15.58 6.59
C PRO A 204 14.91 -14.49 6.73
N ASP A 205 15.99 -14.82 7.42
CA ASP A 205 17.05 -13.87 7.73
C ASP A 205 17.93 -13.49 6.54
N ARG A 206 17.73 -14.09 5.38
CA ARG A 206 18.41 -13.66 4.17
C ARG A 206 17.86 -12.32 3.63
N PHE A 207 16.74 -11.84 4.16
CA PHE A 207 16.24 -10.48 3.91
C PHE A 207 16.72 -9.58 5.04
N SER A 208 17.35 -8.46 4.69
CA SER A 208 17.81 -7.50 5.68
C SER A 208 17.60 -6.08 5.18
N GLY A 209 17.34 -5.18 6.10
CA GLY A 209 17.12 -3.77 5.80
C GLY A 209 18.11 -2.89 6.53
N SER A 210 18.38 -1.74 5.95
CA SER A 210 19.21 -0.71 6.56
C SER A 210 18.73 0.66 6.13
N LYS A 211 19.13 1.68 6.91
CA LYS A 211 18.78 3.06 6.60
C LYS A 211 19.95 3.95 6.99
N SER A 212 20.23 4.93 6.14
CA SER A 212 21.25 5.94 6.40
C SER A 212 20.79 7.26 5.79
N GLY A 213 20.64 8.30 6.64
CA GLY A 213 20.18 9.59 6.18
C GLY A 213 18.79 9.53 5.55
N THR A 214 18.69 9.93 4.32
CA THR A 214 17.42 9.95 3.56
C THR A 214 17.28 8.76 2.61
N SER A 215 18.09 7.73 2.77
CA SER A 215 18.06 6.54 1.93
C SER A 215 17.94 5.28 2.76
N ALA A 216 17.34 4.25 2.18
CA ALA A 216 17.20 2.94 2.78
C ALA A 216 17.62 1.89 1.77
N SER A 217 17.88 0.69 2.24
CA SER A 217 18.32 -0.39 1.38
C SER A 217 17.77 -1.72 1.87
N LEU A 218 17.32 -2.55 0.93
CA LEU A 218 16.92 -3.93 1.19
C LEU A 218 17.95 -4.83 0.54
N ALA A 219 18.48 -5.79 1.28
CA ALA A 219 19.40 -6.78 0.74
C ALA A 219 18.75 -8.16 0.80
N ILE A 220 18.87 -8.89 -0.30
CA ILE A 220 18.41 -10.28 -0.40
C ILE A 220 19.64 -11.11 -0.67
N SER A 221 20.08 -11.90 0.30
CA SER A 221 21.21 -12.81 0.12
C SER A 221 20.71 -14.21 -0.19
N GLY A 222 21.56 -15.04 -0.78
CA GLY A 222 21.15 -16.39 -1.14
C GLY A 222 19.93 -16.39 -2.03
N LEU A 223 19.93 -15.58 -3.07
CA LEU A 223 18.78 -15.37 -3.94
C LEU A 223 18.19 -16.69 -4.41
N GLN A 224 16.86 -16.81 -4.31
CA GLN A 224 16.13 -18.02 -4.70
C GLN A 224 15.06 -17.65 -5.73
N SER A 225 14.60 -18.64 -6.50
CA SER A 225 13.61 -18.38 -7.53
C SER A 225 12.31 -17.79 -6.98
N GLU A 226 11.93 -18.17 -5.77
CA GLU A 226 10.70 -17.63 -5.14
C GLU A 226 10.83 -16.18 -4.70
N ASP A 227 12.03 -15.60 -4.78
CA ASP A 227 12.21 -14.16 -4.49
C ASP A 227 11.85 -13.29 -5.68
N GLU A 228 11.55 -13.87 -6.81
CA GLU A 228 11.12 -13.11 -7.97
C GLU A 228 9.78 -12.46 -7.68
N ALA A 229 9.79 -11.15 -7.56
CA ALA A 229 8.63 -10.37 -7.08
C ALA A 229 8.91 -8.88 -7.29
N ASP A 230 7.90 -8.06 -7.01
CA ASP A 230 8.08 -6.63 -6.89
C ASP A 230 8.30 -6.28 -5.42
N TYR A 231 9.22 -5.33 -5.18
CA TYR A 231 9.56 -4.88 -3.83
C TYR A 231 9.34 -3.38 -3.71
N TYR A 232 8.67 -2.97 -2.65
CA TYR A 232 8.31 -1.57 -2.41
C TYR A 232 8.80 -1.14 -1.04
N CYS A 233 9.45 0.02 -0.97
CA CYS A 233 9.71 0.69 0.30
C CYS A 233 8.55 1.62 0.65
N SER A 234 8.41 1.98 1.92
CA SER A 234 7.37 2.87 2.39
C SER A 234 7.80 3.55 3.67
N ALA A 235 7.34 4.76 3.87
CA ALA A 235 7.56 5.53 5.10
C ALA A 235 6.43 6.54 5.25
N TRP A 236 6.22 6.99 6.49
CA TRP A 236 5.38 8.15 6.75
C TRP A 236 6.12 9.40 6.30
N ASP A 237 5.38 10.36 5.74
CA ASP A 237 5.92 11.64 5.33
C ASP A 237 5.30 12.75 6.20
N ASP A 238 6.13 13.42 7.00
CA ASP A 238 5.65 14.41 7.96
C ASP A 238 5.10 15.66 7.29
N SER A 239 5.57 15.97 6.09
CA SER A 239 5.08 17.16 5.39
C SER A 239 3.76 16.91 4.70
N LEU A 240 3.52 15.71 4.20
CA LEU A 240 2.26 15.32 3.58
C LEU A 240 1.25 14.81 4.61
N ASN A 241 1.71 14.45 5.78
CA ASN A 241 0.91 13.81 6.82
C ASN A 241 0.23 12.54 6.28
N GLY A 242 1.02 11.68 5.69
CA GLY A 242 0.54 10.44 5.10
C GLY A 242 1.67 9.51 4.71
N TYR A 243 1.34 8.24 4.43
CA TYR A 243 2.32 7.28 3.97
C TYR A 243 2.65 7.51 2.50
N VAL A 244 3.92 7.35 2.16
CA VAL A 244 4.38 7.35 0.77
C VAL A 244 5.03 6.00 0.46
N PHE A 245 4.94 5.59 -0.79
CA PHE A 245 5.52 4.34 -1.28
C PHE A 245 6.61 4.62 -2.30
N GLY A 246 7.52 3.68 -2.41
CA GLY A 246 8.51 3.68 -3.47
C GLY A 246 7.89 3.33 -4.81
N THR A 247 8.63 3.61 -5.86
CA THR A 247 8.20 3.33 -7.23
C THR A 247 8.21 1.85 -7.57
N GLY A 248 8.83 1.02 -6.73
CA GLY A 248 8.86 -0.42 -6.92
C GLY A 248 10.06 -0.90 -7.71
N THR A 249 10.57 -2.04 -7.32
CA THR A 249 11.67 -2.70 -8.01
C THR A 249 11.27 -4.13 -8.33
N LYS A 250 11.31 -4.49 -9.61
CA LYS A 250 11.07 -5.88 -10.01
C LYS A 250 12.37 -6.65 -9.93
N VAL A 251 12.38 -7.70 -9.12
CA VAL A 251 13.53 -8.59 -9.00
C VAL A 251 13.30 -9.80 -9.89
N THR A 252 14.27 -10.07 -10.76
CA THR A 252 14.26 -11.22 -11.66
C THR A 252 15.40 -12.17 -11.26
N VAL A 253 15.09 -13.45 -11.17
CA VAL A 253 16.07 -14.50 -10.86
C VAL A 253 16.43 -15.20 -12.17
N LEU A 254 17.69 -15.09 -12.56
CA LEU A 254 18.14 -15.55 -13.89
C LEU A 254 18.44 -17.05 -13.95
#